data_ba32dbe591fbe0c7f6d77507dee985de
#
_entry.id   ba32dbe591fbe0c7f6d77507dee985de
#
_cell.length_a   1.000
_cell.length_b   1.000
_cell.length_c   1.000
_cell.angle_alpha   90.00
_cell.angle_beta   90.00
_cell.angle_gamma   90.00
#
_symmetry.space_group_name_H-M   'P 1'
#
loop_
_entity.id
_entity.type
_entity.pdbx_description
1 polymer ?
#
loop_
_entity_poly.entity_id
_entity_poly.type
_entity_poly.pdbx_seq_one_letter_code
_entity_poly.pdbx_strand_id
1 'polypeptide(L)'
;MKELDINGKKYELIKNVREGFDLDEVSSKLTDYFHPFDYIVGDWAYSKLRLKGFYDSKNKNCKDYNNINSLDKYIKDNCAFNCKYFVLKKNVYV
;
A
#
# COMPACT_ATOMS: atom_id res chain seq x y z
N MET A 1 -15.05 -1.21 4.30
CA MET A 1 -13.87 -0.98 3.45
C MET A 1 -14.31 -0.32 2.17
N LYS A 2 -13.45 0.51 1.61
CA LYS A 2 -13.84 1.37 0.51
C LYS A 2 -13.15 0.92 -0.78
N GLU A 3 -13.94 0.67 -1.81
CA GLU A 3 -13.42 0.35 -3.13
C GLU A 3 -13.10 1.63 -3.88
N LEU A 4 -11.96 1.65 -4.54
CA LEU A 4 -11.45 2.81 -5.26
C LEU A 4 -10.99 2.43 -6.65
N ASP A 5 -11.14 3.35 -7.59
CA ASP A 5 -10.56 3.23 -8.92
C ASP A 5 -9.40 4.23 -8.98
N ILE A 6 -8.19 3.71 -9.12
CA ILE A 6 -6.98 4.54 -9.19
C ILE A 6 -6.28 4.24 -10.51
N ASN A 7 -6.23 5.25 -11.37
CA ASN A 7 -5.60 5.14 -12.70
C ASN A 7 -6.13 3.96 -13.52
N GLY A 8 -7.44 3.72 -13.42
CA GLY A 8 -8.11 2.67 -14.17
C GLY A 8 -8.01 1.29 -13.55
N LYS A 9 -7.41 1.17 -12.37
CA LYS A 9 -7.28 -0.11 -11.65
C LYS A 9 -8.05 -0.05 -10.35
N LYS A 10 -8.63 -1.17 -9.96
CA LYS A 10 -9.47 -1.24 -8.78
C LYS A 10 -8.68 -1.70 -7.57
N TYR A 11 -8.83 -0.96 -6.49
CA TYR A 11 -8.21 -1.25 -5.21
C TYR A 11 -9.25 -1.14 -4.10
N GLU A 12 -8.97 -1.78 -2.98
CA GLU A 12 -9.76 -1.66 -1.78
C GLU A 12 -8.90 -1.04 -0.68
N LEU A 13 -9.38 0.05 -0.09
CA LEU A 13 -8.69 0.70 1.03
C LEU A 13 -9.04 -0.07 2.30
N ILE A 14 -8.15 -0.96 2.70
CA ILE A 14 -8.41 -1.86 3.84
C ILE A 14 -7.93 -1.30 5.16
N LYS A 15 -7.04 -0.31 5.12
CA LYS A 15 -6.54 0.33 6.34
C LYS A 15 -6.17 1.77 6.02
N ASN A 16 -6.59 2.69 6.88
CA ASN A 16 -6.30 4.12 6.71
C ASN A 16 -6.03 4.71 8.09
N VAL A 17 -4.77 4.83 8.44
CA VAL A 17 -4.33 5.26 9.77
C VAL A 17 -4.01 6.75 9.74
N ARG A 18 -4.65 7.50 10.63
CA ARG A 18 -4.47 8.95 10.76
C ARG A 18 -4.73 9.70 9.45
N GLU A 19 -5.69 9.19 8.67
CA GLU A 19 -6.05 9.80 7.38
C GLU A 19 -4.86 9.91 6.44
N GLY A 20 -4.06 8.83 6.37
CA GLY A 20 -2.88 8.81 5.51
C GLY A 20 -3.17 8.72 4.03
N PHE A 21 -4.37 8.28 3.66
CA PHE A 21 -4.73 8.13 2.25
C PHE A 21 -5.06 9.48 1.62
N ASP A 22 -4.40 9.78 0.51
CA ASP A 22 -4.64 10.98 -0.30
C ASP A 22 -4.69 10.53 -1.75
N LEU A 23 -5.88 10.60 -2.34
CA LEU A 23 -6.10 10.07 -3.69
C LEU A 23 -5.21 10.76 -4.74
N ASP A 24 -5.06 12.06 -4.66
CA ASP A 24 -4.28 12.81 -5.65
C ASP A 24 -2.80 12.41 -5.59
N GLU A 25 -2.26 12.30 -4.38
CA GLU A 25 -0.87 11.90 -4.20
C GLU A 25 -0.64 10.46 -4.64
N VAL A 26 -1.55 9.57 -4.28
CA VAL A 26 -1.46 8.16 -4.67
C VAL A 26 -1.55 8.03 -6.19
N SER A 27 -2.49 8.73 -6.81
CA SER A 27 -2.69 8.65 -8.27
C SER A 27 -1.46 9.11 -9.04
N SER A 28 -0.73 10.10 -8.51
CA SER A 28 0.47 10.60 -9.17
C SER A 28 1.69 9.68 -9.00
N LYS A 29 1.69 8.85 -7.96
CA LYS A 29 2.83 7.97 -7.65
C LYS A 29 2.62 6.52 -8.03
N LEU A 30 1.37 6.10 -8.19
CA LEU A 30 1.03 4.71 -8.48
C LEU A 30 1.22 4.43 -9.98
N THR A 31 2.37 3.87 -10.31
CA THR A 31 2.75 3.58 -11.70
C THR A 31 2.58 2.08 -11.98
N ASP A 32 2.86 1.68 -13.22
CA ASP A 32 2.80 0.27 -13.62
C ASP A 32 3.79 -0.61 -12.86
N TYR A 33 4.82 -0.02 -12.26
CA TYR A 33 5.74 -0.75 -11.40
C TYR A 33 5.00 -1.53 -10.30
N PHE A 34 3.90 -0.95 -9.78
CA PHE A 34 3.15 -1.56 -8.68
C PHE A 34 2.11 -2.58 -9.14
N HIS A 35 1.91 -2.72 -10.45
CA HIS A 35 0.88 -3.59 -10.98
C HIS A 35 0.97 -5.05 -10.49
N PRO A 36 2.16 -5.66 -10.39
CA PRO A 36 2.25 -7.07 -9.96
C PRO A 36 1.99 -7.30 -8.48
N PHE A 37 2.04 -6.27 -7.65
CA PHE A 37 1.89 -6.44 -6.20
C PHE A 37 0.43 -6.64 -5.81
N ASP A 38 0.20 -7.44 -4.78
CA ASP A 38 -1.14 -7.70 -4.26
C ASP A 38 -1.62 -6.58 -3.34
N TYR A 39 -0.69 -5.90 -2.68
CA TYR A 39 -0.97 -4.81 -1.75
C TYR A 39 -0.04 -3.65 -2.00
N ILE A 40 -0.55 -2.44 -1.78
CA ILE A 40 0.26 -1.22 -1.82
C ILE A 40 0.14 -0.56 -0.46
N VAL A 41 1.27 -0.33 0.18
CA VAL A 41 1.33 0.38 1.46
C VAL A 41 1.90 1.77 1.20
N GLY A 42 1.18 2.79 1.65
CA GLY A 42 1.65 4.16 1.59
C GLY A 42 1.92 4.68 2.98
N ASP A 43 3.07 5.28 3.19
CA ASP A 43 3.39 5.95 4.44
C ASP A 43 3.98 7.34 4.16
N TRP A 44 3.90 8.19 5.15
CA TRP A 44 4.37 9.57 5.02
C TRP A 44 5.64 9.75 5.84
N ALA A 45 6.68 10.25 5.17
CA ALA A 45 7.94 10.58 5.82
C ALA A 45 8.39 11.95 5.34
N TYR A 46 8.68 12.84 6.26
CA TYR A 46 9.12 14.21 5.94
C TYR A 46 8.16 14.91 4.98
N SER A 47 6.87 14.75 5.23
CA SER A 47 5.79 15.33 4.42
C SER A 47 5.73 14.81 2.99
N LYS A 48 6.36 13.67 2.73
CA LYS A 48 6.32 13.02 1.40
C LYS A 48 5.69 11.63 1.52
N LEU A 49 4.84 11.33 0.56
CA LEU A 49 4.25 10.01 0.45
C LEU A 49 5.25 9.04 -0.17
N ARG A 50 5.40 7.88 0.45
CA ARG A 50 6.18 6.76 -0.10
C ARG A 50 5.26 5.58 -0.30
N LEU A 51 5.41 4.89 -1.42
CA LEU A 51 4.64 3.68 -1.71
C LEU A 51 5.56 2.47 -1.73
N LYS A 52 5.08 1.36 -1.20
CA LYS A 52 5.78 0.08 -1.25
C LYS A 52 4.81 -1.02 -1.60
N GLY A 53 5.21 -1.89 -2.54
CA GLY A 53 4.41 -3.04 -2.92
C GLY A 53 4.69 -4.23 -2.00
N PHE A 54 3.62 -4.96 -1.68
CA PHE A 54 3.69 -6.20 -0.90
C PHE A 54 2.94 -7.30 -1.62
N TYR A 55 3.35 -8.53 -1.38
CA TYR A 55 2.68 -9.70 -1.92
C TYR A 55 1.89 -10.41 -0.83
N ASP A 56 0.81 -11.05 -1.24
CA ASP A 56 0.13 -12.03 -0.40
C ASP A 56 1.12 -13.16 -0.07
N SER A 57 1.04 -13.70 1.14
CA SER A 57 1.95 -14.74 1.58
C SER A 57 1.95 -15.98 0.69
N LYS A 58 0.86 -16.19 -0.05
CA LYS A 58 0.73 -17.32 -0.97
C LYS A 58 1.23 -17.05 -2.37
N ASN A 59 1.62 -15.80 -2.66
CA ASN A 59 2.13 -15.44 -3.98
C ASN A 59 3.53 -16.03 -4.15
N LYS A 60 3.78 -16.64 -5.31
CA LYS A 60 5.09 -17.25 -5.60
C LYS A 60 6.24 -16.26 -5.59
N ASN A 61 5.96 -14.98 -5.79
CA ASN A 61 6.97 -13.93 -5.77
C ASN A 61 7.20 -13.34 -4.37
N CYS A 62 6.48 -13.84 -3.37
CA CYS A 62 6.58 -13.34 -2.00
C CYS A 62 7.92 -13.69 -1.38
N LYS A 63 8.55 -12.70 -0.76
CA LYS A 63 9.77 -12.83 0.04
C LYS A 63 9.48 -12.29 1.43
N ASP A 64 10.38 -12.54 2.38
CA ASP A 64 10.17 -12.06 3.75
C ASP A 64 9.99 -10.54 3.81
N TYR A 65 10.77 -9.81 3.01
CA TYR A 65 10.75 -8.33 3.05
C TYR A 65 9.56 -7.70 2.34
N ASN A 66 8.82 -8.48 1.52
CA ASN A 66 7.64 -7.96 0.81
C ASN A 66 6.38 -8.78 1.08
N ASN A 67 6.38 -9.55 2.15
CA ASN A 67 5.21 -10.32 2.57
C ASN A 67 4.28 -9.40 3.36
N ILE A 68 3.00 -9.37 2.98
CA ILE A 68 2.03 -8.51 3.68
C ILE A 68 1.93 -8.85 5.18
N ASN A 69 2.22 -10.08 5.55
CA ASN A 69 2.23 -10.48 6.96
C ASN A 69 3.35 -9.80 7.76
N SER A 70 4.32 -9.19 7.08
CA SER A 70 5.39 -8.41 7.71
C SER A 70 5.07 -6.93 7.81
N LEU A 71 3.85 -6.52 7.48
CA LEU A 71 3.47 -5.11 7.45
C LEU A 71 3.72 -4.40 8.78
N ASP A 72 3.31 -5.01 9.89
CA ASP A 72 3.46 -4.37 11.20
C ASP A 72 4.93 -4.09 11.52
N LYS A 73 5.80 -5.03 11.17
CA LYS A 73 7.24 -4.85 11.34
C LYS A 73 7.77 -3.75 10.43
N TYR A 74 7.31 -3.72 9.19
CA TYR A 74 7.71 -2.68 8.24
C TYR A 74 7.35 -1.29 8.77
N ILE A 75 6.13 -1.13 9.24
CA ILE A 75 5.66 0.15 9.77
C ILE A 75 6.47 0.54 11.02
N LYS A 76 6.70 -0.42 11.91
CA LYS A 76 7.48 -0.17 13.13
C LYS A 76 8.89 0.29 12.81
N ASP A 77 9.52 -0.32 11.80
CA ASP A 77 10.93 -0.06 11.48
C ASP A 77 11.12 1.19 10.62
N ASN A 78 10.13 1.55 9.81
CA ASN A 78 10.30 2.56 8.76
C ASN A 78 9.41 3.79 8.92
N CYS A 79 8.42 3.73 9.78
CA CYS A 79 7.48 4.82 9.99
C CYS A 79 7.79 5.50 11.32
N ALA A 80 7.82 6.82 11.32
CA ALA A 80 8.04 7.57 12.55
C ALA A 80 6.87 7.35 13.52
N PHE A 81 7.12 7.59 14.80
CA PHE A 81 6.06 7.53 15.80
C PHE A 81 4.89 8.43 15.36
N ASN A 82 3.69 7.90 15.42
CA ASN A 82 2.47 8.58 14.98
C ASN A 82 2.43 8.91 13.49
N CYS A 83 3.17 8.21 12.65
CA CYS A 83 3.10 8.47 11.22
C CYS A 83 1.75 8.05 10.64
N LYS A 84 1.38 8.70 9.54
CA LYS A 84 0.19 8.34 8.77
C LYS A 84 0.54 7.25 7.78
N TYR A 85 -0.35 6.28 7.61
CA TYR A 85 -0.17 5.30 6.55
C TYR A 85 -1.50 4.68 6.15
N PHE A 86 -1.50 3.99 5.04
CA PHE A 86 -2.68 3.29 4.55
C PHE A 86 -2.26 2.03 3.80
N VAL A 87 -3.22 1.13 3.61
CA VAL A 87 -3.00 -0.12 2.88
C VAL A 87 -4.10 -0.26 1.82
N LEU A 88 -3.67 -0.45 0.59
CA LEU A 88 -4.56 -0.76 -0.53
C LEU A 88 -4.37 -2.22 -0.91
N LYS A 89 -5.46 -2.92 -1.10
CA LYS A 89 -5.45 -4.28 -1.62
C LYS A 89 -5.90 -4.25 -3.06
N LYS A 90 -5.12 -4.87 -3.96
CA LYS A 90 -5.50 -4.96 -5.36
C LYS A 90 -6.77 -5.80 -5.47
N ASN A 91 -7.75 -5.26 -6.13
CA ASN A 91 -9.02 -5.93 -6.31
C ASN A 91 -8.99 -6.63 -7.67
N VAL A 92 -8.81 -7.93 -7.66
CA VAL A 92 -8.72 -8.72 -8.87
C VAL A 92 -10.06 -9.41 -9.08
N TYR A 93 -10.82 -8.94 -10.05
CA TYR A 93 -12.00 -9.65 -10.51
C TYR A 93 -11.63 -10.40 -11.77
N VAL A 94 -11.97 -11.61 -11.77
CA VAL A 94 -11.78 -12.46 -12.95
C VAL A 94 -13.07 -12.52 -13.71
#